data_052f6a7dc74086183b42f0d1229b2121
#
_entry.id   052f6a7dc74086183b42f0d1229b2121
#
_cell.length_a   1.000
_cell.length_b   1.000
_cell.length_c   1.000
_cell.angle_alpha   90.00
_cell.angle_beta   90.00
_cell.angle_gamma   90.00
#
_symmetry.space_group_name_H-M   'P 1'
#
loop_
_entity.id
_entity.type
_entity.pdbx_description
1 polymer ?
#
loop_
_entity_poly.entity_id
_entity_poly.type
_entity_poly.pdbx_seq_one_letter_code
_entity_poly.pdbx_strand_id
1 'polypeptide(L)'
;MNILEQIHSPAELKYLSETQLEIVATQIRELIIKTVAQNGGHLAPCLGTVELTLALHKVFSCPRDKFVWDVGHQAYAHKILTGRLEKFSTLRQKDGITGFPNRFESEYDAFGVGHASTSISAALGMAVARDLDNEDYNVIAIIGDGALTGGEAFEGLNNAGMSKRKLIVILNDNEMSISQNVGALSEYLSLIRIDEKYKRAKKDIQRILGNIPKIGGSVLKTANYVKDGVKNAIVPGGIFEALGFNYIGALNGHSLTDLINVFEKVKANIDGPVLIHVQTKKGHGYLPAENNPSKFHGIGKFDVLTGLPIASNSIVPTYTAVFSRALIDLAAKNKNITAITAAMPSGTGLQKFADVYPKRFFDVGIAEEHAVTFAGGQACIGKRPFVALYSTFAQRAYDQVIHDICLQKLPVVFCLDRAGLVGEDGPTHHGVFDIAYMRQIPNMVVMAPKDENELRQMVFSAVEYNCPCSIRYPRGNACGVLIKEDVEILPLGKGEILQDNENATVAIIAVGSMVKEAIIASEKLSLENINCSVINARFIKPLDEELILNIVKKVKYVVTIEEGILAGGFGSAILELLNQNKIYKPVIRMGIPDEFIEQGTRNELLKECKLTSEDIIQTIKDFEE
;
A
#
# COMPACT_ATOMS: atom_id res chain seq x y z
N MET A 1 32.06 -12.30 17.97
CA MET A 1 31.80 -11.09 18.78
C MET A 1 30.57 -10.43 18.18
N ASN A 2 29.54 -10.17 18.96
CA ASN A 2 28.32 -9.51 18.45
C ASN A 2 28.53 -8.00 18.52
N ILE A 3 28.97 -7.41 17.41
CA ILE A 3 29.22 -5.95 17.35
C ILE A 3 27.91 -5.19 17.35
N LEU A 4 26.84 -5.74 16.72
CA LEU A 4 25.54 -5.11 16.61
C LEU A 4 24.93 -4.80 17.99
N GLU A 5 25.06 -5.68 18.98
CA GLU A 5 24.56 -5.46 20.34
C GLU A 5 25.28 -4.32 21.10
N GLN A 6 26.42 -3.87 20.60
CA GLN A 6 27.18 -2.75 21.17
C GLN A 6 26.78 -1.40 20.54
N ILE A 7 25.95 -1.42 19.49
CA ILE A 7 25.51 -0.21 18.81
C ILE A 7 24.16 0.24 19.38
N HIS A 8 24.18 1.31 20.17
CA HIS A 8 22.98 1.90 20.77
C HIS A 8 22.47 3.13 20.00
N SER A 9 23.33 3.72 19.18
CA SER A 9 22.98 4.86 18.33
C SER A 9 23.75 4.82 16.99
N PRO A 10 23.20 5.40 15.93
CA PRO A 10 23.87 5.43 14.62
C PRO A 10 25.18 6.26 14.66
N ALA A 11 25.36 7.12 15.65
CA ALA A 11 26.60 7.89 15.81
C ALA A 11 27.83 6.99 16.04
N GLU A 12 27.64 5.83 16.65
CA GLU A 12 28.72 4.88 16.95
C GLU A 12 29.28 4.19 15.69
N LEU A 13 28.46 4.09 14.62
CA LEU A 13 28.90 3.56 13.33
C LEU A 13 30.07 4.36 12.74
N LYS A 14 30.21 5.65 13.09
CA LYS A 14 31.28 6.51 12.57
C LYS A 14 32.67 6.06 13.01
N TYR A 15 32.75 5.31 14.10
CA TYR A 15 34.03 4.81 14.64
C TYR A 15 34.38 3.40 14.17
N LEU A 16 33.45 2.67 13.52
CA LEU A 16 33.70 1.32 13.06
C LEU A 16 34.53 1.33 11.76
N SER A 17 35.44 0.38 11.62
CA SER A 17 36.13 0.10 10.37
C SER A 17 35.19 -0.54 9.35
N GLU A 18 35.58 -0.54 8.07
CA GLU A 18 34.78 -1.19 7.01
C GLU A 18 34.57 -2.68 7.30
N THR A 19 35.60 -3.41 7.75
CA THR A 19 35.48 -4.83 8.14
C THR A 19 34.47 -5.02 9.29
N GLN A 20 34.43 -4.11 10.25
CA GLN A 20 33.43 -4.17 11.34
C GLN A 20 32.03 -3.89 10.82
N LEU A 21 31.86 -2.96 9.87
CA LEU A 21 30.57 -2.68 9.23
C LEU A 21 30.08 -3.89 8.41
N GLU A 22 30.95 -4.65 7.74
CA GLU A 22 30.59 -5.90 7.05
C GLU A 22 30.06 -6.97 8.02
N ILE A 23 30.70 -7.09 9.21
CA ILE A 23 30.19 -7.97 10.27
C ILE A 23 28.82 -7.52 10.74
N VAL A 24 28.63 -6.22 10.99
CA VAL A 24 27.34 -5.66 11.40
C VAL A 24 26.27 -5.89 10.32
N ALA A 25 26.62 -5.74 9.03
CA ALA A 25 25.70 -6.05 7.92
C ALA A 25 25.19 -7.49 7.98
N THR A 26 26.09 -8.44 8.24
CA THR A 26 25.74 -9.86 8.39
C THR A 26 24.80 -10.08 9.58
N GLN A 27 25.12 -9.50 10.73
CA GLN A 27 24.31 -9.62 11.96
C GLN A 27 22.92 -9.00 11.81
N ILE A 28 22.80 -7.86 11.12
CA ILE A 28 21.51 -7.23 10.79
C ILE A 28 20.67 -8.16 9.90
N ARG A 29 21.26 -8.78 8.87
CA ARG A 29 20.55 -9.73 8.00
C ARG A 29 20.01 -10.93 8.77
N GLU A 30 20.84 -11.55 9.58
CA GLU A 30 20.46 -12.69 10.41
C GLU A 30 19.27 -12.34 11.33
N LEU A 31 19.33 -11.17 11.96
CA LEU A 31 18.25 -10.67 12.84
C LEU A 31 16.96 -10.42 12.04
N ILE A 32 17.04 -9.75 10.87
CA ILE A 32 15.88 -9.50 10.01
C ILE A 32 15.25 -10.82 9.56
N ILE A 33 16.05 -11.78 9.07
CA ILE A 33 15.55 -13.09 8.63
C ILE A 33 14.83 -13.81 9.76
N LYS A 34 15.46 -13.87 10.95
CA LYS A 34 14.89 -14.52 12.13
C LYS A 34 13.56 -13.89 12.56
N THR A 35 13.53 -12.56 12.66
CA THR A 35 12.32 -11.83 13.11
C THR A 35 11.19 -11.95 12.10
N VAL A 36 11.47 -11.75 10.80
CA VAL A 36 10.44 -11.84 9.76
C VAL A 36 9.93 -13.28 9.60
N ALA A 37 10.77 -14.30 9.82
CA ALA A 37 10.31 -15.68 9.83
C ALA A 37 9.25 -15.96 10.90
N GLN A 38 9.35 -15.29 12.04
CA GLN A 38 8.42 -15.44 13.18
C GLN A 38 7.17 -14.58 13.06
N ASN A 39 7.31 -13.34 12.60
CA ASN A 39 6.24 -12.33 12.63
C ASN A 39 5.60 -12.10 11.26
N GLY A 40 6.26 -12.50 10.17
CA GLY A 40 5.99 -11.99 8.84
C GLY A 40 6.57 -10.59 8.62
N GLY A 41 6.56 -10.12 7.38
CA GLY A 41 7.03 -8.76 7.04
C GLY A 41 7.71 -8.66 5.68
N HIS A 42 8.37 -7.53 5.46
CA HIS A 42 9.02 -7.21 4.19
C HIS A 42 10.49 -7.67 4.21
N LEU A 43 10.74 -8.93 3.82
CA LEU A 43 12.07 -9.53 3.93
C LEU A 43 13.01 -9.11 2.80
N ALA A 44 12.65 -9.42 1.57
CA ALA A 44 13.56 -9.23 0.43
C ALA A 44 13.98 -7.77 0.19
N PRO A 45 13.09 -6.76 0.31
CA PRO A 45 13.48 -5.36 0.21
C PRO A 45 14.49 -4.95 1.29
N CYS A 46 14.26 -5.38 2.55
CA CYS A 46 15.13 -5.04 3.68
C CYS A 46 16.53 -5.63 3.55
N LEU A 47 16.64 -6.87 3.09
CA LEU A 47 17.94 -7.53 2.89
C LEU A 47 18.77 -6.85 1.79
N GLY A 48 18.10 -6.25 0.80
CA GLY A 48 18.76 -5.53 -0.30
C GLY A 48 19.36 -4.19 0.10
N THR A 49 18.92 -3.59 1.20
CA THR A 49 19.30 -2.21 1.58
C THR A 49 20.20 -2.12 2.81
N VAL A 50 20.73 -3.23 3.31
CA VAL A 50 21.53 -3.24 4.55
C VAL A 50 22.79 -2.41 4.43
N GLU A 51 23.62 -2.64 3.41
CA GLU A 51 24.85 -1.87 3.18
C GLU A 51 24.55 -0.40 2.88
N LEU A 52 23.52 -0.13 2.08
CA LEU A 52 23.08 1.23 1.79
C LEU A 52 22.73 1.98 3.10
N THR A 53 21.99 1.34 3.98
CA THR A 53 21.58 1.92 5.28
C THR A 53 22.80 2.17 6.18
N LEU A 54 23.72 1.22 6.27
CA LEU A 54 24.96 1.37 7.04
C LEU A 54 25.81 2.52 6.50
N ALA A 55 26.00 2.62 5.19
CA ALA A 55 26.76 3.70 4.56
C ALA A 55 26.12 5.07 4.80
N LEU A 56 24.79 5.17 4.74
CA LEU A 56 24.06 6.39 5.08
C LEU A 56 24.34 6.85 6.51
N HIS A 57 24.18 5.96 7.47
CA HIS A 57 24.43 6.28 8.89
C HIS A 57 25.92 6.48 9.23
N LYS A 58 26.82 5.85 8.47
CA LYS A 58 28.29 6.10 8.58
C LYS A 58 28.63 7.53 8.20
N VAL A 59 28.05 8.06 7.14
CA VAL A 59 28.42 9.35 6.56
C VAL A 59 27.57 10.51 7.10
N PHE A 60 26.27 10.36 7.14
CA PHE A 60 25.33 11.40 7.55
C PHE A 60 25.01 11.33 9.06
N SER A 61 24.55 12.42 9.61
CA SER A 61 24.32 12.54 11.06
C SER A 61 22.82 12.60 11.38
N CYS A 62 22.10 11.50 11.16
CA CYS A 62 20.71 11.38 11.58
C CYS A 62 20.62 11.37 13.13
N PRO A 63 19.66 12.11 13.78
CA PRO A 63 18.47 12.71 13.19
C PRO A 63 18.64 14.16 12.71
N ARG A 64 19.83 14.79 12.84
CA ARG A 64 20.06 16.13 12.29
C ARG A 64 19.88 16.14 10.78
N ASP A 65 20.62 15.29 10.05
CA ASP A 65 20.37 15.01 8.63
C ASP A 65 19.07 14.19 8.52
N LYS A 66 18.21 14.53 7.56
CA LYS A 66 16.88 13.94 7.42
C LYS A 66 16.86 12.84 6.38
N PHE A 67 16.46 11.63 6.78
CA PHE A 67 16.24 10.49 5.89
C PHE A 67 14.76 10.32 5.64
N VAL A 68 14.34 10.40 4.38
CA VAL A 68 12.96 10.20 3.94
C VAL A 68 12.90 8.95 3.09
N TRP A 69 12.42 7.86 3.67
CA TRP A 69 12.24 6.60 2.98
C TRP A 69 10.97 6.63 2.14
N ASP A 70 11.04 6.16 0.88
CA ASP A 70 9.85 5.95 0.07
C ASP A 70 9.22 4.61 0.41
N VAL A 71 7.90 4.52 0.59
CA VAL A 71 7.20 3.37 1.16
C VAL A 71 7.67 3.02 2.58
N GLY A 72 8.98 2.86 2.78
CA GLY A 72 9.60 2.54 4.06
C GLY A 72 9.62 1.06 4.42
N HIS A 73 9.09 0.18 3.57
CA HIS A 73 9.11 -1.27 3.76
C HIS A 73 10.51 -1.89 3.73
N GLN A 74 11.53 -1.15 3.27
CA GLN A 74 12.94 -1.54 3.23
C GLN A 74 13.75 -1.01 4.42
N ALA A 75 13.12 -0.36 5.41
CA ALA A 75 13.80 0.39 6.46
C ALA A 75 14.09 -0.40 7.75
N TYR A 76 14.07 -1.73 7.75
CA TYR A 76 14.30 -2.51 8.98
C TYR A 76 15.71 -2.33 9.52
N ALA A 77 16.74 -2.27 8.67
CA ALA A 77 18.10 -1.96 9.10
C ALA A 77 18.20 -0.56 9.76
N HIS A 78 17.46 0.42 9.23
CA HIS A 78 17.36 1.76 9.84
C HIS A 78 16.75 1.68 11.25
N LYS A 79 15.64 0.94 11.43
CA LYS A 79 15.04 0.76 12.76
C LYS A 79 16.00 0.11 13.76
N ILE A 80 16.70 -0.95 13.34
CA ILE A 80 17.68 -1.65 14.18
C ILE A 80 18.79 -0.70 14.64
N LEU A 81 19.35 0.10 13.73
CA LEU A 81 20.47 1.01 14.00
C LEU A 81 20.08 2.26 14.78
N THR A 82 18.80 2.56 14.88
CA THR A 82 18.27 3.79 15.53
C THR A 82 17.55 3.51 16.85
N GLY A 83 18.13 2.61 17.67
CA GLY A 83 17.73 2.37 19.04
C GLY A 83 16.54 1.41 19.22
N ARG A 84 16.09 0.73 18.16
CA ARG A 84 14.96 -0.22 18.22
C ARG A 84 15.40 -1.68 18.20
N LEU A 85 16.70 -1.98 18.38
CA LEU A 85 17.26 -3.32 18.36
C LEU A 85 16.58 -4.25 19.38
N GLU A 86 16.46 -3.82 20.64
CA GLU A 86 15.87 -4.64 21.71
C GLU A 86 14.39 -4.95 21.47
N LYS A 87 13.66 -4.00 20.89
CA LYS A 87 12.25 -4.16 20.57
C LYS A 87 12.00 -4.80 19.20
N PHE A 88 13.04 -5.11 18.42
CA PHE A 88 12.87 -5.55 17.03
C PHE A 88 12.10 -6.88 16.90
N SER A 89 12.13 -7.72 17.95
CA SER A 89 11.31 -8.94 18.02
C SER A 89 9.80 -8.69 18.03
N THR A 90 9.35 -7.47 18.37
CA THR A 90 7.93 -7.07 18.38
C THR A 90 7.46 -6.42 17.06
N LEU A 91 8.29 -6.50 16.02
CA LEU A 91 7.99 -5.92 14.71
C LEU A 91 6.61 -6.35 14.20
N ARG A 92 5.75 -5.38 13.84
CA ARG A 92 4.40 -5.57 13.28
C ARG A 92 3.41 -6.27 14.22
N GLN A 93 3.74 -6.39 15.51
CA GLN A 93 2.82 -6.92 16.51
C GLN A 93 2.07 -5.77 17.20
N LYS A 94 0.94 -6.10 17.83
CA LYS A 94 0.22 -5.14 18.65
C LYS A 94 1.13 -4.62 19.77
N ASP A 95 1.08 -3.32 20.04
CA ASP A 95 1.91 -2.62 21.02
C ASP A 95 3.43 -2.74 20.78
N GLY A 96 3.82 -3.25 19.61
CA GLY A 96 5.19 -3.39 19.17
C GLY A 96 5.62 -2.28 18.20
N ILE A 97 6.80 -2.46 17.56
CA ILE A 97 7.28 -1.51 16.57
C ILE A 97 6.57 -1.70 15.22
N THR A 98 6.31 -0.58 14.53
CA THR A 98 5.64 -0.56 13.23
C THR A 98 6.50 -1.18 12.13
N GLY A 99 5.88 -1.64 11.06
CA GLY A 99 6.56 -2.16 9.85
C GLY A 99 7.17 -1.07 8.97
N PHE A 100 6.88 0.21 9.24
CA PHE A 100 7.29 1.37 8.45
C PHE A 100 7.88 2.45 9.36
N PRO A 101 8.70 3.39 8.84
CA PRO A 101 9.08 4.59 9.57
C PRO A 101 7.87 5.37 10.08
N ASN A 102 7.92 5.74 11.36
CA ASN A 102 6.84 6.46 12.04
C ASN A 102 7.43 7.52 12.99
N ARG A 103 7.09 8.78 12.77
CA ARG A 103 7.57 9.94 13.56
C ARG A 103 7.21 9.87 15.04
N PHE A 104 6.14 9.16 15.37
CA PHE A 104 5.72 8.98 16.77
C PHE A 104 6.47 7.83 17.46
N GLU A 105 7.12 6.96 16.68
CA GLU A 105 7.93 5.85 17.18
C GLU A 105 9.38 6.27 17.46
N SER A 106 9.95 7.16 16.65
CA SER A 106 11.35 7.55 16.74
C SER A 106 11.63 8.91 16.11
N GLU A 107 12.49 9.72 16.77
CA GLU A 107 13.01 10.98 16.23
C GLU A 107 13.86 10.81 14.96
N TYR A 108 14.37 9.59 14.72
CA TYR A 108 15.14 9.24 13.53
C TYR A 108 14.25 9.05 12.28
N ASP A 109 12.96 8.86 12.48
CA ASP A 109 11.98 8.72 11.40
C ASP A 109 11.47 10.13 11.00
N ALA A 110 12.18 10.81 10.11
CA ALA A 110 11.90 12.20 9.74
C ALA A 110 10.50 12.40 9.12
N PHE A 111 9.96 11.37 8.47
CA PHE A 111 8.64 11.38 7.84
C PHE A 111 7.96 10.02 7.99
N GLY A 112 6.67 10.00 8.34
CA GLY A 112 5.86 8.79 8.37
C GLY A 112 5.51 8.35 6.95
N VAL A 113 5.68 7.06 6.65
CA VAL A 113 5.53 6.52 5.30
C VAL A 113 4.78 5.18 5.30
N GLY A 114 4.39 4.71 4.13
CA GLY A 114 3.66 3.45 3.89
C GLY A 114 3.21 3.35 2.44
N HIS A 115 2.88 4.50 1.83
CA HIS A 115 2.53 4.61 0.41
C HIS A 115 3.72 5.07 -0.43
N ALA A 116 3.77 4.65 -1.69
CA ALA A 116 4.88 4.94 -2.59
C ALA A 116 4.88 6.37 -3.15
N SER A 117 6.03 6.80 -3.65
CA SER A 117 6.24 7.97 -4.51
C SER A 117 6.24 9.32 -3.80
N THR A 118 6.09 9.36 -2.46
CA THR A 118 5.96 10.62 -1.69
C THR A 118 7.29 11.19 -1.21
N SER A 119 8.37 10.40 -1.20
CA SER A 119 9.63 10.75 -0.52
C SER A 119 10.32 11.99 -1.08
N ILE A 120 10.32 12.15 -2.40
CA ILE A 120 11.01 13.28 -3.06
C ILE A 120 10.31 14.60 -2.74
N SER A 121 8.98 14.62 -2.80
CA SER A 121 8.18 15.81 -2.47
C SER A 121 8.33 16.19 -0.99
N ALA A 122 8.27 15.20 -0.08
CA ALA A 122 8.47 15.43 1.35
C ALA A 122 9.89 15.94 1.66
N ALA A 123 10.91 15.34 1.04
CA ALA A 123 12.30 15.75 1.20
C ALA A 123 12.56 17.15 0.61
N LEU A 124 11.95 17.48 -0.52
CA LEU A 124 12.04 18.83 -1.08
C LEU A 124 11.42 19.86 -0.13
N GLY A 125 10.26 19.56 0.45
CA GLY A 125 9.64 20.41 1.46
C GLY A 125 10.55 20.66 2.67
N MET A 126 11.24 19.61 3.17
CA MET A 126 12.22 19.75 4.26
C MET A 126 13.44 20.56 3.84
N ALA A 127 13.93 20.41 2.59
CA ALA A 127 15.04 21.20 2.08
C ALA A 127 14.68 22.68 1.93
N VAL A 128 13.44 22.97 1.54
CA VAL A 128 12.92 24.35 1.50
C VAL A 128 12.86 24.95 2.91
N ALA A 129 12.31 24.22 3.89
CA ALA A 129 12.23 24.69 5.27
C ALA A 129 13.63 24.95 5.87
N ARG A 130 14.58 24.00 5.68
CA ARG A 130 15.97 24.17 6.07
C ARG A 130 16.57 25.49 5.54
N ASP A 131 16.38 25.77 4.26
CA ASP A 131 16.96 26.97 3.64
C ASP A 131 16.30 28.26 4.13
N LEU A 132 14.99 28.23 4.43
CA LEU A 132 14.27 29.37 5.03
C LEU A 132 14.76 29.68 6.44
N ASP A 133 15.12 28.64 7.20
CA ASP A 133 15.65 28.76 8.55
C ASP A 133 17.17 29.03 8.57
N ASN A 134 17.84 29.11 7.41
CA ASN A 134 19.29 29.24 7.24
C ASN A 134 20.07 28.11 7.94
N GLU A 135 19.50 26.92 7.97
CA GLU A 135 20.14 25.70 8.47
C GLU A 135 20.93 24.99 7.34
N ASP A 136 21.84 24.07 7.70
CA ASP A 136 22.78 23.43 6.75
C ASP A 136 22.73 21.91 6.73
N TYR A 137 21.77 21.28 7.42
CA TYR A 137 21.64 19.81 7.43
C TYR A 137 21.30 19.24 6.05
N ASN A 138 21.67 17.98 5.83
CA ASN A 138 21.36 17.32 4.57
C ASN A 138 19.94 16.71 4.63
N VAL A 139 19.28 16.69 3.48
CA VAL A 139 18.00 16.01 3.29
C VAL A 139 18.18 14.96 2.20
N ILE A 140 17.84 13.71 2.52
CA ILE A 140 18.06 12.53 1.69
C ILE A 140 16.75 11.80 1.48
N ALA A 141 16.26 11.73 0.24
CA ALA A 141 15.16 10.86 -0.16
C ALA A 141 15.72 9.53 -0.65
N ILE A 142 15.18 8.41 -0.16
CA ILE A 142 15.57 7.05 -0.57
C ILE A 142 14.36 6.41 -1.25
N ILE A 143 14.39 6.33 -2.58
CA ILE A 143 13.27 5.85 -3.40
C ILE A 143 13.67 4.61 -4.20
N GLY A 144 12.76 3.64 -4.28
CA GLY A 144 12.91 2.46 -5.14
C GLY A 144 12.55 2.77 -6.59
N ASP A 145 13.11 2.01 -7.52
CA ASP A 145 12.86 2.09 -8.96
C ASP A 145 11.38 1.90 -9.31
N GLY A 146 10.66 1.00 -8.62
CA GLY A 146 9.22 0.85 -8.78
C GLY A 146 8.43 2.09 -8.31
N ALA A 147 8.77 2.66 -7.16
CA ALA A 147 8.11 3.85 -6.63
C ALA A 147 8.41 5.12 -7.47
N LEU A 148 9.56 5.14 -8.16
CA LEU A 148 9.92 6.23 -9.07
C LEU A 148 8.99 6.31 -10.28
N THR A 149 8.25 5.24 -10.62
CA THR A 149 7.28 5.26 -11.74
C THR A 149 5.98 5.97 -11.40
N GLY A 150 5.72 6.31 -10.16
CA GLY A 150 4.51 7.05 -9.75
C GLY A 150 4.53 8.52 -10.17
N GLY A 151 3.36 9.08 -10.47
CA GLY A 151 3.21 10.45 -10.94
C GLY A 151 3.78 11.48 -9.98
N GLU A 152 3.48 11.37 -8.69
CA GLU A 152 3.98 12.28 -7.65
C GLU A 152 5.52 12.29 -7.55
N ALA A 153 6.19 11.14 -7.78
CA ALA A 153 7.65 11.10 -7.82
C ALA A 153 8.21 11.94 -8.98
N PHE A 154 7.57 11.91 -10.16
CA PHE A 154 7.94 12.77 -11.29
C PHE A 154 7.67 14.24 -11.03
N GLU A 155 6.55 14.58 -10.39
CA GLU A 155 6.25 15.95 -9.96
C GLU A 155 7.31 16.45 -8.97
N GLY A 156 7.68 15.59 -8.00
CA GLY A 156 8.76 15.84 -7.04
C GLY A 156 10.11 16.08 -7.73
N LEU A 157 10.51 15.22 -8.66
CA LEU A 157 11.75 15.40 -9.44
C LEU A 157 11.75 16.68 -10.25
N ASN A 158 10.67 16.97 -10.98
CA ASN A 158 10.56 18.18 -11.81
C ASN A 158 10.71 19.44 -10.95
N ASN A 159 10.06 19.52 -9.81
CA ASN A 159 10.14 20.66 -8.90
C ASN A 159 11.49 20.74 -8.19
N ALA A 160 12.07 19.63 -7.77
CA ALA A 160 13.37 19.58 -7.12
C ALA A 160 14.49 20.07 -8.04
N GLY A 161 14.51 19.61 -9.29
CA GLY A 161 15.49 20.04 -10.28
C GLY A 161 15.40 21.53 -10.58
N MET A 162 14.19 22.08 -10.72
CA MET A 162 13.97 23.51 -10.92
C MET A 162 14.40 24.36 -9.72
N SER A 163 14.20 23.85 -8.51
CA SER A 163 14.51 24.57 -7.26
C SER A 163 15.99 24.82 -7.04
N LYS A 164 16.87 24.00 -7.63
CA LYS A 164 18.34 24.00 -7.48
C LYS A 164 18.82 23.92 -6.03
N ARG A 165 17.97 23.47 -5.11
CA ARG A 165 18.31 23.32 -3.69
C ARG A 165 19.15 22.07 -3.47
N LYS A 166 19.97 22.08 -2.42
CA LYS A 166 20.72 20.89 -2.00
C LYS A 166 19.75 19.82 -1.49
N LEU A 167 19.51 18.82 -2.33
CA LEU A 167 18.68 17.65 -2.06
C LEU A 167 19.38 16.43 -2.61
N ILE A 168 19.48 15.38 -1.82
CA ILE A 168 20.06 14.09 -2.22
C ILE A 168 18.90 13.11 -2.46
N VAL A 169 18.79 12.61 -3.68
CA VAL A 169 17.86 11.53 -4.03
C VAL A 169 18.68 10.26 -4.29
N ILE A 170 18.43 9.20 -3.53
CA ILE A 170 19.04 7.90 -3.74
C ILE A 170 18.01 7.01 -4.44
N LEU A 171 18.27 6.70 -5.70
CA LEU A 171 17.52 5.72 -6.46
C LEU A 171 18.07 4.33 -6.17
N ASN A 172 17.35 3.57 -5.37
CA ASN A 172 17.64 2.17 -5.08
C ASN A 172 17.02 1.27 -6.15
N ASP A 173 17.81 0.87 -7.12
CA ASP A 173 17.38 0.13 -8.29
C ASP A 173 17.69 -1.37 -8.13
N ASN A 174 16.62 -2.19 -8.11
CA ASN A 174 16.71 -3.65 -8.01
C ASN A 174 15.85 -4.38 -9.06
N GLU A 175 15.35 -3.66 -10.10
CA GLU A 175 14.49 -4.15 -11.21
C GLU A 175 13.09 -4.58 -10.80
N MET A 176 12.71 -4.38 -9.55
CA MET A 176 11.48 -4.95 -9.03
C MET A 176 10.75 -3.99 -8.08
N SER A 177 9.45 -3.86 -8.31
CA SER A 177 8.48 -3.46 -7.28
C SER A 177 8.10 -4.72 -6.45
N ILE A 178 6.84 -5.08 -6.38
CA ILE A 178 6.40 -6.40 -5.89
C ILE A 178 6.70 -7.49 -6.94
N SER A 179 6.44 -7.19 -8.22
CA SER A 179 6.82 -7.95 -9.41
C SER A 179 7.91 -7.22 -10.20
N GLN A 180 8.28 -7.72 -11.37
CA GLN A 180 9.14 -6.97 -12.30
C GLN A 180 8.48 -5.63 -12.64
N ASN A 181 9.29 -4.58 -12.67
CA ASN A 181 8.80 -3.27 -13.04
C ASN A 181 8.35 -3.23 -14.50
N VAL A 182 7.33 -2.44 -14.77
CA VAL A 182 6.76 -2.23 -16.10
C VAL A 182 6.98 -0.80 -16.58
N GLY A 183 6.91 -0.60 -17.91
CA GLY A 183 6.96 0.73 -18.53
C GLY A 183 8.35 1.16 -18.99
N ALA A 184 8.36 2.22 -19.80
CA ALA A 184 9.56 2.71 -20.50
C ALA A 184 10.69 3.18 -19.56
N LEU A 185 10.34 3.70 -18.37
CA LEU A 185 11.37 4.09 -17.39
C LEU A 185 12.14 2.87 -16.87
N SER A 186 11.46 1.76 -16.64
CA SER A 186 12.09 0.50 -16.21
C SER A 186 13.04 -0.02 -17.31
N GLU A 187 12.61 0.01 -18.57
CA GLU A 187 13.48 -0.34 -19.71
C GLU A 187 14.69 0.58 -19.79
N TYR A 188 14.51 1.90 -19.61
CA TYR A 188 15.59 2.87 -19.59
C TYR A 188 16.62 2.58 -18.48
N LEU A 189 16.18 2.30 -17.26
CA LEU A 189 17.07 1.95 -16.15
C LEU A 189 17.82 0.63 -16.42
N SER A 190 17.16 -0.36 -17.03
CA SER A 190 17.79 -1.63 -17.43
C SER A 190 18.89 -1.43 -18.48
N LEU A 191 18.69 -0.52 -19.45
CA LEU A 191 19.71 -0.19 -20.45
C LEU A 191 20.95 0.45 -19.81
N ILE A 192 20.79 1.30 -18.80
CA ILE A 192 21.91 1.88 -18.05
C ILE A 192 22.81 0.80 -17.43
N ARG A 193 22.22 -0.31 -16.97
CA ARG A 193 22.98 -1.41 -16.33
C ARG A 193 23.79 -2.25 -17.31
N ILE A 194 23.30 -2.42 -18.54
CA ILE A 194 23.86 -3.33 -19.54
C ILE A 194 25.04 -2.68 -20.28
N ASP A 195 25.11 -1.34 -20.36
CA ASP A 195 26.11 -0.65 -21.16
C ASP A 195 27.54 -0.89 -20.64
N GLU A 196 28.35 -1.64 -21.45
CA GLU A 196 29.75 -1.91 -21.12
C GLU A 196 30.64 -0.67 -21.11
N LYS A 197 30.29 0.39 -21.86
CA LYS A 197 30.99 1.69 -21.79
C LYS A 197 30.82 2.30 -20.41
N TYR A 198 29.68 2.07 -19.79
CA TYR A 198 29.36 2.50 -18.43
C TYR A 198 30.16 1.71 -17.37
N LYS A 199 30.37 0.41 -17.57
CA LYS A 199 31.28 -0.39 -16.72
C LYS A 199 32.73 0.09 -16.80
N ARG A 200 33.15 0.70 -17.93
CA ARG A 200 34.47 1.34 -18.09
C ARG A 200 34.53 2.73 -17.45
N ALA A 201 33.43 3.47 -17.43
CA ALA A 201 33.32 4.77 -16.71
C ALA A 201 33.51 4.61 -15.19
N LYS A 202 33.40 3.40 -14.64
CA LYS A 202 33.78 3.08 -13.26
C LYS A 202 35.23 3.48 -12.91
N LYS A 203 36.16 3.47 -13.91
CA LYS A 203 37.51 4.03 -13.77
C LYS A 203 37.55 5.55 -13.82
N ASP A 204 36.59 6.19 -14.47
CA ASP A 204 36.54 7.66 -14.64
C ASP A 204 35.76 8.36 -13.51
N ILE A 205 34.93 7.64 -12.71
CA ILE A 205 34.29 8.19 -11.50
C ILE A 205 35.33 8.72 -10.52
N GLN A 206 36.44 8.00 -10.33
CA GLN A 206 37.58 8.50 -9.55
C GLN A 206 38.21 9.78 -10.17
N ARG A 207 38.13 9.92 -11.47
CA ARG A 207 38.69 11.08 -12.21
C ARG A 207 37.72 12.27 -12.23
N ILE A 208 36.40 12.03 -12.35
CA ILE A 208 35.36 13.05 -12.32
C ILE A 208 35.24 13.64 -10.91
N LEU A 209 35.24 12.81 -9.87
CA LEU A 209 35.19 13.22 -8.47
C LEU A 209 36.49 13.86 -7.96
N GLY A 210 37.60 13.63 -8.64
CA GLY A 210 38.91 14.29 -8.36
C GLY A 210 39.08 15.69 -8.95
N ASN A 211 38.23 16.07 -9.92
CA ASN A 211 38.37 17.28 -10.70
C ASN A 211 37.10 18.17 -10.70
N ILE A 212 36.26 18.11 -9.66
CA ILE A 212 35.14 19.07 -9.56
C ILE A 212 35.70 20.42 -9.10
N PRO A 213 35.82 21.42 -10.00
CA PRO A 213 36.06 22.77 -9.56
C PRO A 213 34.82 23.27 -8.82
N LYS A 214 34.96 24.13 -7.82
CA LYS A 214 33.87 24.93 -7.26
C LYS A 214 33.20 25.68 -8.40
N ILE A 215 32.11 25.17 -8.96
CA ILE A 215 31.42 25.81 -10.08
C ILE A 215 30.00 26.17 -9.63
N GLY A 216 29.87 27.39 -9.16
CA GLY A 216 28.68 28.17 -9.38
C GLY A 216 28.65 28.62 -10.83
N GLY A 217 27.69 28.15 -11.61
CA GLY A 217 27.38 28.71 -12.93
C GLY A 217 27.99 28.00 -14.15
N SER A 218 27.34 27.00 -14.69
CA SER A 218 27.28 26.77 -16.14
C SER A 218 26.24 25.67 -16.53
N VAL A 219 24.98 26.00 -16.39
CA VAL A 219 23.86 25.28 -17.03
C VAL A 219 23.74 25.60 -18.54
N LEU A 220 24.57 26.49 -19.09
CA LEU A 220 24.44 27.01 -20.47
C LEU A 220 25.25 26.25 -21.52
N LYS A 221 26.06 25.26 -21.18
CA LYS A 221 26.83 24.49 -22.17
C LYS A 221 26.18 23.19 -22.64
N THR A 222 25.20 22.67 -21.92
CA THR A 222 24.53 21.39 -22.25
C THR A 222 23.47 21.54 -23.35
N ALA A 223 22.93 22.73 -23.56
CA ALA A 223 21.93 23.00 -24.61
C ALA A 223 22.45 22.84 -26.05
N ASN A 224 23.76 22.88 -26.26
CA ASN A 224 24.36 22.73 -27.60
C ASN A 224 24.66 21.25 -27.99
N TYR A 225 24.72 20.33 -27.02
CA TYR A 225 24.91 18.90 -27.32
C TYR A 225 23.63 18.20 -27.77
N VAL A 226 22.46 18.78 -27.50
CA VAL A 226 21.16 18.19 -27.85
C VAL A 226 20.84 18.32 -29.34
N LYS A 227 21.52 19.23 -30.08
CA LYS A 227 21.22 19.46 -31.50
C LYS A 227 21.83 18.45 -32.48
N ASP A 228 22.94 17.82 -32.13
CA ASP A 228 23.71 16.99 -33.09
C ASP A 228 23.80 15.48 -32.70
N GLY A 229 23.25 15.07 -31.55
CA GLY A 229 23.43 13.73 -30.97
C GLY A 229 22.20 12.81 -30.89
N VAL A 230 21.05 13.21 -31.43
CA VAL A 230 19.76 12.47 -31.23
C VAL A 230 19.62 11.20 -32.10
N LYS A 231 20.70 10.66 -32.55
CA LYS A 231 20.62 9.43 -33.37
C LYS A 231 21.39 8.24 -32.83
N ASN A 232 21.47 7.81 -31.65
CA ASN A 232 21.95 6.46 -31.26
C ASN A 232 22.80 6.37 -29.98
N ALA A 233 22.65 7.23 -28.98
CA ALA A 233 23.21 6.91 -27.68
C ALA A 233 22.23 7.37 -26.57
N ILE A 234 21.58 6.43 -25.90
CA ILE A 234 20.94 6.68 -24.61
C ILE A 234 22.06 7.04 -23.65
N VAL A 235 22.15 8.32 -23.27
CA VAL A 235 23.13 8.76 -22.28
C VAL A 235 22.66 8.29 -20.91
N PRO A 236 23.44 7.49 -20.19
CA PRO A 236 23.09 7.07 -18.83
C PRO A 236 22.81 8.29 -17.95
N GLY A 237 21.64 8.31 -17.28
CA GLY A 237 21.24 9.42 -16.42
C GLY A 237 20.67 10.65 -17.14
N GLY A 238 20.64 10.67 -18.46
CA GLY A 238 20.25 11.85 -19.26
C GLY A 238 18.87 12.43 -18.94
N ILE A 239 17.90 11.60 -18.57
CA ILE A 239 16.57 12.05 -18.14
C ILE A 239 16.66 12.87 -16.83
N PHE A 240 17.48 12.45 -15.88
CA PHE A 240 17.64 13.13 -14.60
C PHE A 240 18.44 14.43 -14.75
N GLU A 241 19.47 14.41 -15.61
CA GLU A 241 20.23 15.61 -15.95
C GLU A 241 19.36 16.65 -16.67
N ALA A 242 18.49 16.21 -17.59
CA ALA A 242 17.52 17.08 -18.26
C ALA A 242 16.51 17.69 -17.27
N LEU A 243 16.17 17.00 -16.20
CA LEU A 243 15.36 17.52 -15.10
C LEU A 243 16.15 18.45 -14.15
N GLY A 244 17.48 18.58 -14.31
CA GLY A 244 18.31 19.51 -13.54
C GLY A 244 19.07 18.89 -12.36
N PHE A 245 19.14 17.57 -12.26
CA PHE A 245 19.92 16.86 -11.25
C PHE A 245 21.37 16.63 -11.70
N ASN A 246 22.29 16.64 -10.75
CA ASN A 246 23.60 16.01 -10.93
C ASN A 246 23.42 14.50 -10.80
N TYR A 247 23.66 13.75 -11.88
CA TYR A 247 23.50 12.29 -11.83
C TYR A 247 24.83 11.60 -11.50
N ILE A 248 24.79 10.66 -10.53
CA ILE A 248 25.94 9.86 -10.11
C ILE A 248 25.52 8.39 -10.07
N GLY A 249 26.24 7.53 -10.73
CA GLY A 249 25.99 6.09 -10.64
C GLY A 249 26.06 5.40 -11.99
N ALA A 250 25.69 4.11 -12.15
CA ALA A 250 25.15 3.24 -11.09
C ALA A 250 26.25 2.68 -10.19
N LEU A 251 26.05 2.76 -8.89
CA LEU A 251 26.96 2.22 -7.88
C LEU A 251 26.56 0.81 -7.47
N ASN A 252 27.53 0.01 -7.04
CA ASN A 252 27.23 -1.27 -6.39
C ASN A 252 26.71 -1.01 -4.97
N GLY A 253 25.42 -1.26 -4.74
CA GLY A 253 24.74 -1.04 -3.47
C GLY A 253 25.15 -2.02 -2.35
N HIS A 254 25.97 -3.03 -2.67
CA HIS A 254 26.53 -3.97 -1.69
C HIS A 254 28.02 -3.72 -1.40
N SER A 255 28.62 -2.64 -1.93
CA SER A 255 29.99 -2.21 -1.64
C SER A 255 29.96 -1.05 -0.65
N LEU A 256 30.22 -1.32 0.63
CA LEU A 256 30.31 -0.28 1.67
C LEU A 256 31.34 0.77 1.31
N THR A 257 32.53 0.36 0.84
CA THR A 257 33.61 1.27 0.42
C THR A 257 33.16 2.24 -0.67
N ASP A 258 32.52 1.74 -1.75
CA ASP A 258 32.08 2.59 -2.86
C ASP A 258 30.99 3.58 -2.38
N LEU A 259 30.01 3.10 -1.60
CA LEU A 259 28.92 3.92 -1.08
C LEU A 259 29.43 5.03 -0.14
N ILE A 260 30.26 4.67 0.86
CA ILE A 260 30.83 5.63 1.81
C ILE A 260 31.62 6.71 1.07
N ASN A 261 32.53 6.30 0.17
CA ASN A 261 33.37 7.23 -0.59
C ASN A 261 32.53 8.23 -1.42
N VAL A 262 31.44 7.77 -2.07
CA VAL A 262 30.59 8.64 -2.86
C VAL A 262 29.77 9.56 -1.96
N PHE A 263 29.19 9.05 -0.89
CA PHE A 263 28.37 9.86 0.04
C PHE A 263 29.19 10.95 0.72
N GLU A 264 30.45 10.67 1.13
CA GLU A 264 31.35 11.70 1.69
C GLU A 264 31.64 12.82 0.68
N LYS A 265 31.90 12.47 -0.58
CA LYS A 265 32.18 13.45 -1.63
C LYS A 265 30.94 14.28 -1.99
N VAL A 266 29.77 13.65 -2.08
CA VAL A 266 28.49 14.36 -2.30
C VAL A 266 28.20 15.32 -1.17
N LYS A 267 28.35 14.86 0.08
CA LYS A 267 28.15 15.69 1.28
C LYS A 267 29.05 16.94 1.26
N ALA A 268 30.31 16.79 0.88
CA ALA A 268 31.32 17.86 0.93
C ALA A 268 31.25 18.83 -0.25
N ASN A 269 30.85 18.39 -1.45
CA ASN A 269 31.15 19.14 -2.68
C ASN A 269 29.93 19.53 -3.53
N ILE A 270 28.70 19.07 -3.20
CA ILE A 270 27.52 19.31 -4.05
C ILE A 270 26.56 20.29 -3.37
N ASP A 271 26.23 21.38 -4.07
CA ASP A 271 25.34 22.45 -3.60
C ASP A 271 23.95 22.45 -4.27
N GLY A 272 23.67 21.55 -5.20
CA GLY A 272 22.38 21.45 -5.91
C GLY A 272 21.71 20.08 -5.71
N PRO A 273 20.64 19.81 -6.44
CA PRO A 273 20.00 18.52 -6.41
C PRO A 273 20.90 17.46 -7.05
N VAL A 274 21.05 16.32 -6.38
CA VAL A 274 21.83 15.18 -6.86
C VAL A 274 20.98 13.92 -6.81
N LEU A 275 21.08 13.10 -7.87
CA LEU A 275 20.50 11.77 -7.90
C LEU A 275 21.63 10.74 -7.93
N ILE A 276 21.68 9.90 -6.90
CA ILE A 276 22.65 8.81 -6.78
C ILE A 276 21.92 7.50 -7.11
N HIS A 277 22.30 6.88 -8.23
CA HIS A 277 21.76 5.62 -8.67
C HIS A 277 22.55 4.47 -8.05
N VAL A 278 21.89 3.65 -7.25
CA VAL A 278 22.46 2.53 -6.49
C VAL A 278 21.79 1.24 -6.93
N GLN A 279 22.57 0.29 -7.41
CA GLN A 279 22.11 -1.04 -7.80
C GLN A 279 22.19 -2.00 -6.64
N THR A 280 21.06 -2.57 -6.22
CA THR A 280 20.98 -3.58 -5.17
C THR A 280 20.37 -4.88 -5.68
N LYS A 281 20.53 -5.94 -4.90
CA LYS A 281 19.87 -7.22 -5.16
C LYS A 281 18.82 -7.49 -4.08
N LYS A 282 17.58 -7.58 -4.49
CA LYS A 282 16.46 -7.88 -3.59
C LYS A 282 16.64 -9.27 -2.98
N GLY A 283 16.57 -9.38 -1.63
CA GLY A 283 16.81 -10.65 -0.94
C GLY A 283 18.28 -11.00 -0.69
N HIS A 284 19.21 -10.07 -0.95
CA HIS A 284 20.66 -10.30 -0.85
C HIS A 284 21.09 -10.96 0.47
N GLY A 285 21.89 -12.04 0.35
CA GLY A 285 22.42 -12.81 1.48
C GLY A 285 21.46 -13.87 2.05
N TYR A 286 20.27 -14.07 1.42
CA TYR A 286 19.37 -15.17 1.76
C TYR A 286 18.86 -15.86 0.49
N LEU A 287 19.42 -17.01 0.17
CA LEU A 287 19.20 -17.69 -1.11
C LEU A 287 17.72 -17.93 -1.48
N PRO A 288 16.84 -18.35 -0.56
CA PRO A 288 15.41 -18.46 -0.89
C PRO A 288 14.78 -17.14 -1.36
N ALA A 289 15.16 -16.00 -0.76
CA ALA A 289 14.65 -14.69 -1.14
C ALA A 289 15.29 -14.16 -2.43
N GLU A 290 16.55 -14.46 -2.69
CA GLU A 290 17.23 -14.13 -3.95
C GLU A 290 16.60 -14.86 -5.14
N ASN A 291 16.23 -16.13 -4.95
CA ASN A 291 15.61 -16.96 -6.00
C ASN A 291 14.14 -16.64 -6.25
N ASN A 292 13.44 -16.08 -5.27
CA ASN A 292 12.03 -15.69 -5.43
C ASN A 292 11.71 -14.40 -4.68
N PRO A 293 12.26 -13.27 -5.12
CA PRO A 293 12.13 -11.99 -4.41
C PRO A 293 10.68 -11.48 -4.32
N SER A 294 9.81 -11.83 -5.27
CA SER A 294 8.38 -11.47 -5.23
C SER A 294 7.65 -12.15 -4.07
N LYS A 295 7.91 -13.45 -3.83
CA LYS A 295 7.34 -14.19 -2.69
C LYS A 295 7.77 -13.59 -1.35
N PHE A 296 9.04 -13.17 -1.26
CA PHE A 296 9.63 -12.61 -0.05
C PHE A 296 9.53 -11.08 0.02
N HIS A 297 8.80 -10.44 -0.88
CA HIS A 297 8.52 -9.00 -0.77
C HIS A 297 7.74 -8.69 0.51
N GLY A 298 6.59 -9.37 0.70
CA GLY A 298 5.80 -9.35 1.92
C GLY A 298 5.36 -10.77 2.23
N ILE A 299 6.03 -11.42 3.19
CA ILE A 299 5.81 -12.83 3.52
C ILE A 299 5.23 -12.98 4.91
N GLY A 300 4.34 -13.98 5.09
CA GLY A 300 3.91 -14.43 6.41
C GLY A 300 5.00 -15.24 7.13
N LYS A 301 4.65 -15.95 8.19
CA LYS A 301 5.58 -16.84 8.91
C LYS A 301 6.12 -17.93 8.00
N PHE A 302 7.41 -18.22 8.09
CA PHE A 302 8.07 -19.22 7.25
C PHE A 302 9.21 -19.93 7.98
N ASP A 303 9.58 -21.10 7.49
CA ASP A 303 10.77 -21.83 7.97
C ASP A 303 12.04 -21.25 7.35
N VAL A 304 13.00 -20.86 8.19
CA VAL A 304 14.24 -20.18 7.76
C VAL A 304 15.12 -21.05 6.87
N LEU A 305 15.17 -22.37 7.10
CA LEU A 305 16.06 -23.26 6.35
C LEU A 305 15.55 -23.52 4.94
N THR A 306 14.24 -23.70 4.79
CA THR A 306 13.60 -24.06 3.52
C THR A 306 13.01 -22.86 2.77
N GLY A 307 12.75 -21.76 3.44
CA GLY A 307 12.01 -20.60 2.89
C GLY A 307 10.54 -20.92 2.60
N LEU A 308 10.01 -22.05 3.09
CA LEU A 308 8.62 -22.42 2.88
C LEU A 308 7.71 -21.73 3.91
N PRO A 309 6.55 -21.18 3.48
CA PRO A 309 5.58 -20.65 4.41
C PRO A 309 5.11 -21.71 5.40
N ILE A 310 4.94 -21.34 6.65
CA ILE A 310 4.25 -22.18 7.62
C ILE A 310 2.76 -22.17 7.22
N ALA A 311 2.29 -23.30 6.71
CA ALA A 311 0.94 -23.42 6.15
C ALA A 311 -0.10 -23.15 7.24
N SER A 312 -1.09 -22.30 6.92
CA SER A 312 -2.36 -22.34 7.64
C SER A 312 -3.15 -23.55 7.12
N ASN A 313 -3.65 -24.40 7.99
CA ASN A 313 -4.45 -25.57 7.62
C ASN A 313 -5.87 -25.20 7.17
N SER A 314 -6.13 -23.98 6.73
CA SER A 314 -7.46 -23.56 6.31
C SER A 314 -7.80 -24.11 4.93
N ILE A 315 -8.89 -24.85 4.85
CA ILE A 315 -9.50 -25.33 3.60
C ILE A 315 -10.32 -24.20 2.95
N VAL A 316 -10.70 -23.18 3.73
CA VAL A 316 -11.52 -22.05 3.28
C VAL A 316 -10.69 -21.14 2.37
N PRO A 317 -11.17 -20.80 1.16
CA PRO A 317 -10.46 -19.90 0.26
C PRO A 317 -10.39 -18.47 0.83
N THR A 318 -9.40 -17.70 0.38
CA THR A 318 -9.36 -16.26 0.66
C THR A 318 -10.35 -15.52 -0.25
N TYR A 319 -10.85 -14.35 0.21
CA TYR A 319 -11.69 -13.48 -0.63
C TYR A 319 -11.00 -13.12 -1.95
N THR A 320 -9.71 -12.80 -1.92
CA THR A 320 -8.90 -12.54 -3.13
C THR A 320 -8.91 -13.73 -4.10
N ALA A 321 -8.84 -14.95 -3.61
CA ALA A 321 -8.88 -16.16 -4.46
C ALA A 321 -10.27 -16.37 -5.09
N VAL A 322 -11.33 -16.08 -4.33
CA VAL A 322 -12.72 -16.15 -4.83
C VAL A 322 -12.95 -15.08 -5.90
N PHE A 323 -12.53 -13.84 -5.66
CA PHE A 323 -12.57 -12.77 -6.65
C PHE A 323 -11.84 -13.15 -7.95
N SER A 324 -10.61 -13.64 -7.82
CA SER A 324 -9.79 -14.08 -8.96
C SER A 324 -10.51 -15.11 -9.83
N ARG A 325 -11.08 -16.14 -9.20
CA ARG A 325 -11.82 -17.19 -9.91
C ARG A 325 -13.09 -16.65 -10.54
N ALA A 326 -13.88 -15.86 -9.81
CA ALA A 326 -15.12 -15.27 -10.32
C ALA A 326 -14.87 -14.41 -11.56
N LEU A 327 -13.79 -13.60 -11.57
CA LEU A 327 -13.43 -12.77 -12.70
C LEU A 327 -12.97 -13.58 -13.91
N ILE A 328 -12.22 -14.68 -13.71
CA ILE A 328 -11.83 -15.61 -14.80
C ILE A 328 -13.07 -16.27 -15.40
N ASP A 329 -13.98 -16.77 -14.56
CA ASP A 329 -15.23 -17.40 -15.00
C ASP A 329 -16.12 -16.42 -15.81
N LEU A 330 -16.20 -15.17 -15.35
CA LEU A 330 -16.92 -14.09 -16.03
C LEU A 330 -16.26 -13.75 -17.37
N ALA A 331 -14.94 -13.63 -17.41
CA ALA A 331 -14.19 -13.31 -18.62
C ALA A 331 -14.23 -14.42 -19.69
N ALA A 332 -14.45 -15.66 -19.29
CA ALA A 332 -14.73 -16.78 -20.22
C ALA A 332 -16.04 -16.56 -20.97
N LYS A 333 -17.05 -15.98 -20.32
CA LYS A 333 -18.39 -15.73 -20.90
C LYS A 333 -18.47 -14.37 -21.63
N ASN A 334 -17.64 -13.39 -21.25
CA ASN A 334 -17.68 -12.04 -21.81
C ASN A 334 -16.29 -11.56 -22.25
N LYS A 335 -16.08 -11.44 -23.56
CA LYS A 335 -14.82 -11.01 -24.18
C LYS A 335 -14.46 -9.53 -23.93
N ASN A 336 -15.40 -8.72 -23.46
CA ASN A 336 -15.19 -7.31 -23.17
C ASN A 336 -14.59 -7.09 -21.78
N ILE A 337 -14.53 -8.10 -20.93
CA ILE A 337 -13.90 -8.02 -19.62
C ILE A 337 -12.39 -7.82 -19.78
N THR A 338 -11.87 -6.79 -19.13
CA THR A 338 -10.44 -6.52 -18.94
C THR A 338 -10.13 -6.35 -17.47
N ALA A 339 -8.90 -6.64 -17.08
CA ALA A 339 -8.44 -6.53 -15.69
C ALA A 339 -7.22 -5.62 -15.60
N ILE A 340 -7.24 -4.69 -14.65
CA ILE A 340 -6.20 -3.67 -14.46
C ILE A 340 -5.77 -3.69 -12.99
N THR A 341 -4.47 -3.58 -12.74
CA THR A 341 -3.92 -3.39 -11.38
C THR A 341 -2.71 -2.46 -11.43
N ALA A 342 -2.35 -1.90 -10.28
CA ALA A 342 -1.20 -1.03 -10.10
C ALA A 342 -0.09 -1.78 -9.33
N ALA A 343 0.82 -2.44 -10.04
CA ALA A 343 1.97 -3.20 -9.53
C ALA A 343 1.64 -4.35 -8.55
N MET A 344 0.37 -4.81 -8.51
CA MET A 344 -0.07 -5.78 -7.50
C MET A 344 -0.81 -7.00 -8.07
N PRO A 345 -0.33 -7.66 -9.15
CA PRO A 345 -1.06 -8.76 -9.78
C PRO A 345 -1.30 -9.93 -8.83
N SER A 346 -0.32 -10.31 -8.03
CA SER A 346 -0.46 -11.40 -7.04
C SER A 346 -1.30 -10.98 -5.84
N GLY A 347 -1.11 -9.75 -5.35
CA GLY A 347 -1.79 -9.22 -4.16
C GLY A 347 -3.29 -9.06 -4.35
N THR A 348 -3.73 -8.71 -5.56
CA THR A 348 -5.16 -8.58 -5.94
C THR A 348 -5.75 -9.84 -6.58
N GLY A 349 -4.95 -10.93 -6.70
CA GLY A 349 -5.38 -12.19 -7.30
C GLY A 349 -5.42 -12.18 -8.83
N LEU A 350 -5.01 -11.10 -9.49
CA LEU A 350 -5.06 -10.97 -10.95
C LEU A 350 -3.95 -11.72 -11.69
N GLN A 351 -2.94 -12.27 -11.00
CA GLN A 351 -1.90 -13.08 -11.65
C GLN A 351 -2.50 -14.24 -12.45
N LYS A 352 -3.46 -14.97 -11.87
CA LYS A 352 -4.13 -16.09 -12.56
C LYS A 352 -4.95 -15.62 -13.76
N PHE A 353 -5.54 -14.43 -13.69
CA PHE A 353 -6.22 -13.82 -14.83
C PHE A 353 -5.23 -13.49 -15.95
N ALA A 354 -4.07 -12.93 -15.61
CA ALA A 354 -2.98 -12.63 -16.55
C ALA A 354 -2.48 -13.89 -17.25
N ASP A 355 -2.34 -15.01 -16.54
CA ASP A 355 -1.88 -16.29 -17.08
C ASP A 355 -2.89 -16.85 -18.10
N VAL A 356 -4.21 -16.68 -17.86
CA VAL A 356 -5.27 -17.18 -18.74
C VAL A 356 -5.59 -16.20 -19.88
N TYR A 357 -5.58 -14.90 -19.60
CA TYR A 357 -5.99 -13.85 -20.55
C TYR A 357 -4.94 -12.73 -20.67
N PRO A 358 -3.69 -13.01 -21.08
CA PRO A 358 -2.59 -12.02 -21.05
C PRO A 358 -2.87 -10.76 -21.88
N LYS A 359 -3.66 -10.85 -22.96
CA LYS A 359 -4.03 -9.68 -23.80
C LYS A 359 -5.14 -8.81 -23.20
N ARG A 360 -5.76 -9.23 -22.11
CA ARG A 360 -6.84 -8.52 -21.42
C ARG A 360 -6.45 -8.11 -19.99
N PHE A 361 -5.20 -8.35 -19.63
CA PHE A 361 -4.62 -7.97 -18.35
C PHE A 361 -3.64 -6.81 -18.56
N PHE A 362 -3.69 -5.83 -17.63
CA PHE A 362 -2.83 -4.66 -17.65
C PHE A 362 -2.32 -4.38 -16.24
N ASP A 363 -1.01 -4.52 -16.05
CA ASP A 363 -0.31 -3.97 -14.91
C ASP A 363 0.30 -2.62 -15.34
N VAL A 364 -0.09 -1.55 -14.67
CA VAL A 364 0.31 -0.19 -15.04
C VAL A 364 1.48 0.35 -14.20
N GLY A 365 2.10 -0.50 -13.35
CA GLY A 365 3.07 -0.04 -12.36
C GLY A 365 2.37 0.64 -11.17
N ILE A 366 3.14 1.32 -10.32
CA ILE A 366 2.58 2.06 -9.17
C ILE A 366 2.00 3.39 -9.68
N ALA A 367 0.80 3.31 -10.28
CA ALA A 367 0.15 4.42 -10.95
C ALA A 367 -1.39 4.26 -10.90
N GLU A 368 -1.96 4.39 -9.72
CA GLU A 368 -3.40 4.19 -9.48
C GLU A 368 -4.26 5.19 -10.24
N GLU A 369 -3.83 6.45 -10.33
CA GLU A 369 -4.51 7.51 -11.10
C GLU A 369 -4.60 7.13 -12.58
N HIS A 370 -3.48 6.68 -13.14
CA HIS A 370 -3.43 6.20 -14.53
C HIS A 370 -4.32 4.95 -14.71
N ALA A 371 -4.32 4.00 -13.77
CA ALA A 371 -5.15 2.80 -13.83
C ALA A 371 -6.63 3.15 -14.01
N VAL A 372 -7.13 4.13 -13.25
CA VAL A 372 -8.53 4.54 -13.28
C VAL A 372 -8.87 5.26 -14.58
N THR A 373 -8.09 6.27 -14.98
CA THR A 373 -8.33 7.00 -16.25
C THR A 373 -8.21 6.07 -17.46
N PHE A 374 -7.23 5.16 -17.46
CA PHE A 374 -7.05 4.15 -18.50
C PHE A 374 -8.26 3.19 -18.60
N ALA A 375 -8.83 2.80 -17.45
CA ALA A 375 -10.07 2.04 -17.41
C ALA A 375 -11.23 2.82 -18.04
N GLY A 376 -11.34 4.12 -17.74
CA GLY A 376 -12.33 5.02 -18.34
C GLY A 376 -12.23 5.05 -19.85
N GLY A 377 -11.02 5.19 -20.39
CA GLY A 377 -10.76 5.13 -21.84
C GLY A 377 -11.21 3.80 -22.47
N GLN A 378 -10.96 2.66 -21.81
CA GLN A 378 -11.43 1.35 -22.27
C GLN A 378 -12.96 1.24 -22.23
N ALA A 379 -13.59 1.77 -21.18
CA ALA A 379 -15.04 1.73 -21.04
C ALA A 379 -15.75 2.57 -22.12
N CYS A 380 -15.19 3.71 -22.52
CA CYS A 380 -15.70 4.54 -23.62
C CYS A 380 -15.81 3.77 -24.95
N ILE A 381 -14.95 2.77 -25.16
CA ILE A 381 -14.92 1.93 -26.38
C ILE A 381 -15.62 0.58 -26.17
N GLY A 382 -16.46 0.48 -25.14
CA GLY A 382 -17.34 -0.69 -24.91
C GLY A 382 -16.68 -1.84 -24.14
N LYS A 383 -15.48 -1.68 -23.57
CA LYS A 383 -14.93 -2.66 -22.64
C LYS A 383 -15.63 -2.57 -21.28
N ARG A 384 -15.42 -3.61 -20.48
CA ARG A 384 -15.88 -3.70 -19.09
C ARG A 384 -14.66 -3.93 -18.18
N PRO A 385 -13.93 -2.85 -17.84
CA PRO A 385 -12.71 -2.97 -17.05
C PRO A 385 -13.03 -3.20 -15.56
N PHE A 386 -12.28 -4.13 -14.98
CA PHE A 386 -12.19 -4.38 -13.56
C PHE A 386 -10.85 -3.84 -13.08
N VAL A 387 -10.90 -2.82 -12.19
CA VAL A 387 -9.72 -2.21 -11.60
C VAL A 387 -9.58 -2.74 -10.19
N ALA A 388 -8.59 -3.62 -9.97
CA ALA A 388 -8.35 -4.22 -8.66
C ALA A 388 -7.17 -3.53 -7.97
N LEU A 389 -7.49 -2.86 -6.87
CA LEU A 389 -6.57 -2.11 -6.02
C LEU A 389 -6.78 -2.50 -4.56
N TYR A 390 -5.77 -2.27 -3.72
CA TYR A 390 -6.04 -2.27 -2.28
C TYR A 390 -6.88 -1.05 -1.93
N SER A 391 -7.81 -1.21 -1.00
CA SER A 391 -8.73 -0.15 -0.61
C SER A 391 -7.98 1.13 -0.19
N THR A 392 -6.92 1.02 0.60
CA THR A 392 -6.09 2.16 1.00
C THR A 392 -5.40 2.85 -0.18
N PHE A 393 -4.94 2.09 -1.20
CA PHE A 393 -4.25 2.67 -2.37
C PHE A 393 -5.23 3.30 -3.36
N ALA A 394 -6.49 2.85 -3.40
CA ALA A 394 -7.52 3.47 -4.22
C ALA A 394 -7.80 4.94 -3.85
N GLN A 395 -7.44 5.38 -2.65
CA GLN A 395 -7.52 6.79 -2.21
C GLN A 395 -6.74 7.72 -3.14
N ARG A 396 -5.61 7.26 -3.71
CA ARG A 396 -4.76 8.06 -4.59
C ARG A 396 -5.46 8.45 -5.90
N ALA A 397 -6.40 7.63 -6.36
CA ALA A 397 -7.15 7.85 -7.61
C ALA A 397 -8.56 8.43 -7.38
N TYR A 398 -8.81 9.06 -6.23
CA TYR A 398 -10.14 9.54 -5.86
C TYR A 398 -10.70 10.57 -6.83
N ASP A 399 -9.88 11.52 -7.29
CA ASP A 399 -10.28 12.50 -8.31
C ASP A 399 -10.68 11.82 -9.62
N GLN A 400 -9.89 10.86 -10.11
CA GLN A 400 -10.17 10.14 -11.35
C GLN A 400 -11.45 9.30 -11.26
N VAL A 401 -11.74 8.73 -10.09
CA VAL A 401 -13.02 8.04 -9.86
C VAL A 401 -14.20 9.00 -10.02
N ILE A 402 -14.10 10.20 -9.47
CA ILE A 402 -15.16 11.22 -9.56
C ILE A 402 -15.27 11.74 -10.99
N HIS A 403 -14.17 12.33 -11.49
CA HIS A 403 -14.17 13.12 -12.74
C HIS A 403 -14.18 12.22 -13.98
N ASP A 404 -13.27 11.23 -14.05
CA ASP A 404 -13.10 10.46 -15.27
C ASP A 404 -14.12 9.33 -15.41
N ILE A 405 -14.65 8.81 -14.30
CA ILE A 405 -15.54 7.65 -14.31
C ILE A 405 -16.98 8.01 -13.97
N CYS A 406 -17.22 8.52 -12.75
CA CYS A 406 -18.60 8.67 -12.25
C CYS A 406 -19.36 9.82 -12.91
N LEU A 407 -18.69 10.96 -13.18
CA LEU A 407 -19.29 12.08 -13.90
C LEU A 407 -19.79 11.65 -15.29
N GLN A 408 -19.04 10.78 -15.96
CA GLN A 408 -19.34 10.25 -17.29
C GLN A 408 -20.19 8.96 -17.26
N LYS A 409 -20.52 8.44 -16.07
CA LYS A 409 -21.28 7.18 -15.85
C LYS A 409 -20.66 5.97 -16.55
N LEU A 410 -19.33 5.91 -16.62
CA LEU A 410 -18.63 4.82 -17.32
C LEU A 410 -18.69 3.53 -16.51
N PRO A 411 -19.01 2.38 -17.14
CA PRO A 411 -19.19 1.10 -16.45
C PRO A 411 -17.85 0.44 -16.10
N VAL A 412 -17.13 1.04 -15.17
CA VAL A 412 -15.89 0.54 -14.55
C VAL A 412 -16.22 -0.11 -13.22
N VAL A 413 -15.65 -1.28 -12.95
CA VAL A 413 -15.82 -2.00 -11.70
C VAL A 413 -14.54 -1.89 -10.86
N PHE A 414 -14.63 -1.23 -9.71
CA PHE A 414 -13.55 -1.12 -8.73
C PHE A 414 -13.63 -2.29 -7.76
N CYS A 415 -12.58 -3.10 -7.69
CA CYS A 415 -12.47 -4.21 -6.76
C CYS A 415 -11.48 -3.83 -5.68
N LEU A 416 -12.02 -3.41 -4.52
CA LEU A 416 -11.25 -2.90 -3.40
C LEU A 416 -10.89 -4.06 -2.47
N ASP A 417 -9.73 -4.66 -2.72
CA ASP A 417 -9.17 -5.70 -1.85
C ASP A 417 -8.61 -5.05 -0.57
N ARG A 418 -8.53 -5.78 0.53
CA ARG A 418 -8.08 -5.28 1.85
C ARG A 418 -8.95 -4.13 2.37
N ALA A 419 -10.25 -4.19 2.16
CA ALA A 419 -11.18 -3.27 2.80
C ALA A 419 -11.34 -3.61 4.29
N GLY A 420 -11.48 -2.59 5.13
CA GLY A 420 -11.51 -2.72 6.59
C GLY A 420 -10.12 -2.85 7.21
N LEU A 421 -10.06 -3.48 8.38
CA LEU A 421 -8.83 -3.68 9.14
C LEU A 421 -7.98 -4.79 8.50
N VAL A 422 -6.74 -4.48 8.13
CA VAL A 422 -5.86 -5.43 7.42
C VAL A 422 -4.83 -6.10 8.31
N GLY A 423 -4.63 -5.59 9.52
CA GLY A 423 -3.78 -6.25 10.51
C GLY A 423 -2.38 -5.63 10.64
N GLU A 424 -1.35 -6.41 10.37
CA GLU A 424 0.02 -6.17 10.81
C GLU A 424 0.73 -5.00 10.10
N ASP A 425 0.20 -4.48 9.00
CA ASP A 425 0.75 -3.32 8.30
C ASP A 425 0.21 -1.99 8.83
N GLY A 426 -0.79 -2.04 9.72
CA GLY A 426 -1.26 -0.90 10.53
C GLY A 426 -1.96 0.21 9.74
N PRO A 427 -1.93 1.44 10.29
CA PRO A 427 -2.77 2.56 9.86
C PRO A 427 -2.57 2.95 8.39
N THR A 428 -1.40 2.73 7.83
CA THR A 428 -1.12 3.05 6.42
C THR A 428 -1.79 2.10 5.44
N HIS A 429 -2.22 0.92 5.88
CA HIS A 429 -2.77 -0.13 5.02
C HIS A 429 -4.24 -0.47 5.33
N HIS A 430 -4.82 -0.01 6.43
CA HIS A 430 -6.24 -0.19 6.71
C HIS A 430 -7.12 0.47 5.65
N GLY A 431 -8.02 -0.30 5.05
CA GLY A 431 -8.98 0.16 4.05
C GLY A 431 -10.30 0.59 4.68
N VAL A 432 -10.26 1.54 5.61
CA VAL A 432 -11.42 1.90 6.44
C VAL A 432 -12.20 3.13 5.93
N PHE A 433 -11.65 3.86 4.96
CA PHE A 433 -12.25 5.10 4.46
C PHE A 433 -13.10 4.91 3.20
N ASP A 434 -12.99 3.78 2.51
CA ASP A 434 -13.59 3.52 1.21
C ASP A 434 -15.11 3.65 1.19
N ILE A 435 -15.81 3.18 2.23
CA ILE A 435 -17.27 3.37 2.35
C ILE A 435 -17.60 4.86 2.33
N ALA A 436 -16.94 5.65 3.15
CA ALA A 436 -17.24 7.06 3.33
C ALA A 436 -17.02 7.87 2.05
N TYR A 437 -15.85 7.72 1.39
CA TYR A 437 -15.56 8.52 0.20
C TYR A 437 -16.24 8.00 -1.08
N MET A 438 -16.48 6.68 -1.22
CA MET A 438 -17.18 6.15 -2.40
C MET A 438 -18.69 6.42 -2.37
N ARG A 439 -19.34 6.33 -1.20
CA ARG A 439 -20.79 6.53 -1.13
C ARG A 439 -21.26 7.96 -1.44
N GLN A 440 -20.42 8.95 -1.26
CA GLN A 440 -20.78 10.34 -1.56
C GLN A 440 -20.74 10.65 -3.08
N ILE A 441 -20.07 9.83 -3.90
CA ILE A 441 -19.89 10.11 -5.33
C ILE A 441 -21.22 9.83 -6.08
N PRO A 442 -21.79 10.79 -6.83
CA PRO A 442 -22.95 10.53 -7.68
C PRO A 442 -22.69 9.40 -8.69
N ASN A 443 -23.72 8.64 -9.02
CA ASN A 443 -23.69 7.51 -9.97
C ASN A 443 -22.87 6.28 -9.54
N MET A 444 -22.12 6.32 -8.45
CA MET A 444 -21.37 5.17 -7.93
C MET A 444 -22.31 4.19 -7.21
N VAL A 445 -22.21 2.90 -7.56
CA VAL A 445 -22.80 1.79 -6.79
C VAL A 445 -21.74 1.24 -5.85
N VAL A 446 -22.06 1.11 -4.56
CA VAL A 446 -21.11 0.65 -3.53
C VAL A 446 -21.65 -0.63 -2.88
N MET A 447 -20.90 -1.72 -2.97
CA MET A 447 -21.30 -3.07 -2.52
C MET A 447 -20.26 -3.65 -1.57
N ALA A 448 -20.72 -4.45 -0.61
CA ALA A 448 -19.87 -5.22 0.28
C ALA A 448 -20.48 -6.61 0.54
N PRO A 449 -19.85 -7.70 0.08
CA PRO A 449 -20.36 -9.04 0.24
C PRO A 449 -20.23 -9.54 1.68
N LYS A 450 -21.26 -10.25 2.18
CA LYS A 450 -21.23 -10.90 3.48
C LYS A 450 -20.34 -12.15 3.52
N ASP A 451 -20.19 -12.82 2.37
CA ASP A 451 -19.47 -14.08 2.20
C ASP A 451 -18.91 -14.25 0.78
N GLU A 452 -18.21 -15.36 0.55
CA GLU A 452 -17.60 -15.70 -0.75
C GLU A 452 -18.61 -15.95 -1.87
N ASN A 453 -19.77 -16.49 -1.56
CA ASN A 453 -20.80 -16.73 -2.56
C ASN A 453 -21.40 -15.40 -3.04
N GLU A 454 -21.68 -14.48 -2.13
CA GLU A 454 -22.17 -13.14 -2.43
C GLU A 454 -21.11 -12.30 -3.18
N LEU A 455 -19.81 -12.45 -2.85
CA LEU A 455 -18.73 -11.82 -3.61
C LEU A 455 -18.77 -12.28 -5.09
N ARG A 456 -18.92 -13.57 -5.35
CA ARG A 456 -19.03 -14.09 -6.70
C ARG A 456 -20.26 -13.52 -7.42
N GLN A 457 -21.40 -13.48 -6.76
CA GLN A 457 -22.63 -12.87 -7.31
C GLN A 457 -22.42 -11.39 -7.63
N MET A 458 -21.79 -10.60 -6.75
CA MET A 458 -21.51 -9.17 -6.98
C MET A 458 -20.59 -8.93 -8.17
N VAL A 459 -19.55 -9.75 -8.39
CA VAL A 459 -18.65 -9.67 -9.55
C VAL A 459 -19.43 -9.82 -10.86
N PHE A 460 -20.36 -10.78 -10.93
CA PHE A 460 -21.19 -10.98 -12.11
C PHE A 460 -22.24 -9.89 -12.28
N SER A 461 -22.88 -9.47 -11.18
CA SER A 461 -23.95 -8.48 -11.19
C SER A 461 -23.45 -7.09 -11.59
N ALA A 462 -22.22 -6.72 -11.21
CA ALA A 462 -21.64 -5.41 -11.51
C ALA A 462 -21.57 -5.13 -13.03
N VAL A 463 -21.41 -6.15 -13.87
CA VAL A 463 -21.39 -6.00 -15.33
C VAL A 463 -22.78 -5.68 -15.87
N GLU A 464 -23.83 -6.29 -15.29
CA GLU A 464 -25.23 -6.13 -15.71
C GLU A 464 -25.79 -4.74 -15.35
N TYR A 465 -25.26 -4.10 -14.29
CA TYR A 465 -25.73 -2.76 -13.87
C TYR A 465 -25.33 -1.65 -14.84
N ASN A 466 -24.32 -1.87 -15.66
CA ASN A 466 -23.86 -0.93 -16.69
C ASN A 466 -23.60 0.50 -16.17
N CYS A 467 -23.05 0.61 -14.97
CA CYS A 467 -22.70 1.87 -14.31
C CYS A 467 -21.41 1.68 -13.48
N PRO A 468 -20.81 2.77 -12.96
CA PRO A 468 -19.66 2.66 -12.04
C PRO A 468 -20.03 1.85 -10.80
N CYS A 469 -19.25 0.83 -10.47
CA CYS A 469 -19.46 -0.04 -9.32
C CYS A 469 -18.20 -0.18 -8.48
N SER A 470 -18.36 -0.25 -7.16
CA SER A 470 -17.31 -0.60 -6.22
C SER A 470 -17.72 -1.83 -5.42
N ILE A 471 -16.88 -2.86 -5.40
CA ILE A 471 -17.02 -4.07 -4.58
C ILE A 471 -15.87 -4.10 -3.60
N ARG A 472 -16.16 -3.97 -2.30
CA ARG A 472 -15.15 -3.98 -1.24
C ARG A 472 -15.18 -5.30 -0.46
N TYR A 473 -14.03 -5.93 -0.23
CA TYR A 473 -13.92 -7.19 0.51
C TYR A 473 -12.64 -7.24 1.34
N PRO A 474 -12.66 -7.96 2.50
CA PRO A 474 -11.55 -7.93 3.44
C PRO A 474 -10.37 -8.81 3.01
N ARG A 475 -9.22 -8.58 3.64
CA ARG A 475 -8.07 -9.48 3.62
C ARG A 475 -8.38 -10.75 4.42
N GLY A 476 -7.95 -11.91 3.94
CA GLY A 476 -7.97 -13.17 4.67
C GLY A 476 -8.96 -14.19 4.13
N ASN A 477 -9.20 -15.23 4.94
CA ASN A 477 -10.09 -16.31 4.57
C ASN A 477 -11.55 -15.84 4.58
N ALA A 478 -12.34 -16.43 3.70
CA ALA A 478 -13.78 -16.23 3.62
C ALA A 478 -14.51 -16.97 4.77
N CYS A 479 -15.83 -17.02 4.69
CA CYS A 479 -16.65 -17.60 5.77
C CYS A 479 -16.74 -19.14 5.76
N GLY A 480 -16.39 -19.78 4.64
CA GLY A 480 -16.50 -21.24 4.45
C GLY A 480 -17.88 -21.70 3.98
N VAL A 481 -18.66 -20.80 3.36
CA VAL A 481 -19.97 -21.14 2.80
C VAL A 481 -19.84 -21.80 1.43
N LEU A 482 -20.85 -22.58 1.04
CA LEU A 482 -20.89 -23.20 -0.28
C LEU A 482 -21.04 -22.13 -1.38
N ILE A 483 -20.09 -22.09 -2.30
CA ILE A 483 -20.20 -21.27 -3.51
C ILE A 483 -21.06 -22.05 -4.51
N LYS A 484 -22.24 -21.50 -4.83
CA LYS A 484 -23.18 -22.11 -5.80
C LYS A 484 -22.59 -22.14 -7.20
N GLU A 485 -22.86 -23.18 -7.97
CA GLU A 485 -22.43 -23.28 -9.37
C GLU A 485 -23.12 -22.23 -10.24
N ASP A 486 -24.43 -22.11 -10.11
CA ASP A 486 -25.23 -21.09 -10.78
C ASP A 486 -25.07 -19.73 -10.08
N VAL A 487 -24.83 -18.71 -10.87
CA VAL A 487 -24.68 -17.35 -10.38
C VAL A 487 -26.00 -16.60 -10.53
N GLU A 488 -26.60 -16.27 -9.42
CA GLU A 488 -27.75 -15.39 -9.36
C GLU A 488 -27.30 -13.93 -9.49
N ILE A 489 -27.91 -13.18 -10.40
CA ILE A 489 -27.69 -11.74 -10.52
C ILE A 489 -28.48 -11.04 -9.43
N LEU A 490 -27.77 -10.30 -8.59
CA LEU A 490 -28.39 -9.56 -7.49
C LEU A 490 -29.14 -8.35 -8.05
N PRO A 491 -30.41 -8.14 -7.67
CA PRO A 491 -31.12 -6.92 -8.05
C PRO A 491 -30.43 -5.69 -7.44
N LEU A 492 -30.20 -4.67 -8.27
CA LEU A 492 -29.51 -3.45 -7.88
C LEU A 492 -30.21 -2.78 -6.68
N GLY A 493 -29.43 -2.50 -5.63
CA GLY A 493 -29.92 -1.81 -4.44
C GLY A 493 -30.83 -2.65 -3.53
N LYS A 494 -30.88 -3.98 -3.70
CA LYS A 494 -31.72 -4.86 -2.86
C LYS A 494 -30.89 -5.58 -1.79
N GLY A 495 -31.27 -5.34 -0.54
CA GLY A 495 -30.76 -6.03 0.63
C GLY A 495 -31.40 -7.40 0.83
N GLU A 496 -31.06 -8.05 1.94
CA GLU A 496 -31.56 -9.38 2.31
C GLU A 496 -31.91 -9.42 3.79
N ILE A 497 -33.09 -9.94 4.12
CA ILE A 497 -33.46 -10.24 5.51
C ILE A 497 -32.89 -11.61 5.84
N LEU A 498 -32.00 -11.68 6.80
CA LEU A 498 -31.39 -12.93 7.26
C LEU A 498 -32.16 -13.56 8.40
N GLN A 499 -32.71 -12.71 9.29
CA GLN A 499 -33.58 -13.10 10.39
C GLN A 499 -34.71 -12.07 10.50
N ASP A 500 -35.93 -12.49 10.33
CA ASP A 500 -37.14 -11.67 10.59
C ASP A 500 -37.85 -12.22 11.84
N ASN A 501 -37.88 -11.43 12.90
CA ASN A 501 -38.56 -11.79 14.11
C ASN A 501 -39.71 -10.80 14.38
N GLU A 502 -40.93 -11.29 14.38
CA GLU A 502 -42.14 -10.47 14.61
C GLU A 502 -42.13 -9.74 15.95
N ASN A 503 -41.42 -10.28 16.94
CA ASN A 503 -41.28 -9.71 18.28
C ASN A 503 -39.90 -8.98 18.46
N ALA A 504 -39.24 -8.64 17.39
CA ALA A 504 -37.95 -7.97 17.48
C ALA A 504 -38.09 -6.59 18.13
N THR A 505 -37.25 -6.32 19.13
CA THR A 505 -37.12 -4.99 19.76
C THR A 505 -36.05 -4.16 19.06
N VAL A 506 -35.08 -4.80 18.42
CA VAL A 506 -33.94 -4.20 17.73
C VAL A 506 -33.76 -4.75 16.32
N ALA A 507 -33.39 -3.88 15.37
CA ALA A 507 -32.91 -4.29 14.05
C ALA A 507 -31.40 -4.10 13.97
N ILE A 508 -30.65 -5.17 13.66
CA ILE A 508 -29.20 -5.12 13.37
C ILE A 508 -29.06 -5.03 11.86
N ILE A 509 -28.60 -3.90 11.35
CA ILE A 509 -28.35 -3.68 9.93
C ILE A 509 -26.85 -3.72 9.69
N ALA A 510 -26.38 -4.81 9.11
CA ALA A 510 -24.96 -5.08 8.90
C ALA A 510 -24.56 -5.01 7.43
N VAL A 511 -23.28 -4.74 7.17
CA VAL A 511 -22.73 -4.69 5.81
C VAL A 511 -21.39 -5.40 5.73
N GLY A 512 -21.20 -6.19 4.65
CA GLY A 512 -19.95 -6.87 4.36
C GLY A 512 -19.58 -7.92 5.43
N SER A 513 -18.32 -7.97 5.81
CA SER A 513 -17.77 -8.92 6.79
C SER A 513 -18.46 -8.89 8.16
N MET A 514 -19.11 -7.79 8.50
CA MET A 514 -19.79 -7.63 9.79
C MET A 514 -21.14 -8.34 9.87
N VAL A 515 -21.67 -8.82 8.76
CA VAL A 515 -22.91 -9.59 8.74
C VAL A 515 -22.80 -10.89 9.56
N LYS A 516 -21.65 -11.56 9.49
CA LYS A 516 -21.38 -12.77 10.28
C LYS A 516 -21.45 -12.49 11.79
N GLU A 517 -20.82 -11.40 12.23
CA GLU A 517 -20.82 -11.00 13.64
C GLU A 517 -22.26 -10.66 14.12
N ALA A 518 -23.04 -10.00 13.26
CA ALA A 518 -24.44 -9.68 13.54
C ALA A 518 -25.33 -10.93 13.70
N ILE A 519 -25.14 -11.96 12.86
CA ILE A 519 -25.86 -13.23 12.97
C ILE A 519 -25.53 -13.92 14.30
N ILE A 520 -24.22 -14.07 14.61
CA ILE A 520 -23.78 -14.71 15.85
C ILE A 520 -24.32 -13.97 17.08
N ALA A 521 -24.28 -12.64 17.07
CA ALA A 521 -24.83 -11.84 18.16
C ALA A 521 -26.34 -12.06 18.34
N SER A 522 -27.12 -12.02 17.25
CA SER A 522 -28.56 -12.25 17.28
C SER A 522 -28.94 -13.64 17.80
N GLU A 523 -28.23 -14.69 17.38
CA GLU A 523 -28.42 -16.03 17.85
C GLU A 523 -28.18 -16.16 19.36
N LYS A 524 -27.12 -15.55 19.89
CA LYS A 524 -26.82 -15.53 21.34
C LYS A 524 -27.85 -14.72 22.13
N LEU A 525 -28.25 -13.54 21.63
CA LEU A 525 -29.28 -12.70 22.27
C LEU A 525 -30.65 -13.38 22.35
N SER A 526 -31.01 -14.16 21.33
CA SER A 526 -32.28 -14.92 21.34
C SER A 526 -32.36 -15.94 22.46
N LEU A 527 -31.23 -16.52 22.90
CA LEU A 527 -31.16 -17.41 24.06
C LEU A 527 -31.46 -16.70 25.39
N GLU A 528 -31.31 -15.37 25.39
CA GLU A 528 -31.59 -14.49 26.53
C GLU A 528 -32.94 -13.77 26.38
N ASN A 529 -33.80 -14.18 25.44
CA ASN A 529 -35.10 -13.60 25.10
C ASN A 529 -35.02 -12.18 24.55
N ILE A 530 -33.88 -11.73 24.02
CA ILE A 530 -33.74 -10.49 23.29
C ILE A 530 -33.85 -10.80 21.80
N ASN A 531 -34.98 -10.44 21.20
CA ASN A 531 -35.27 -10.75 19.80
C ASN A 531 -34.76 -9.66 18.85
N CYS A 532 -33.97 -10.07 17.87
CA CYS A 532 -33.40 -9.19 16.86
C CYS A 532 -33.94 -9.55 15.46
N SER A 533 -34.13 -8.56 14.60
CA SER A 533 -34.14 -8.75 13.15
C SER A 533 -32.77 -8.43 12.57
N VAL A 534 -32.26 -9.26 11.66
CA VAL A 534 -30.94 -9.07 11.07
C VAL A 534 -31.06 -8.86 9.57
N ILE A 535 -30.48 -7.75 9.09
CA ILE A 535 -30.47 -7.34 7.68
C ILE A 535 -29.03 -7.33 7.17
N ASN A 536 -28.80 -8.02 6.06
CA ASN A 536 -27.63 -7.81 5.21
C ASN A 536 -27.96 -6.70 4.21
N ALA A 537 -27.38 -5.52 4.39
CA ALA A 537 -27.65 -4.39 3.52
C ALA A 537 -27.11 -4.61 2.10
N ARG A 538 -26.05 -5.41 1.90
CA ARG A 538 -25.36 -5.66 0.60
C ARG A 538 -24.84 -4.39 -0.06
N PHE A 539 -25.73 -3.42 -0.28
CA PHE A 539 -25.47 -2.14 -0.93
C PHE A 539 -25.41 -1.04 0.11
N ILE A 540 -24.27 -0.35 0.14
CA ILE A 540 -24.11 0.90 0.86
C ILE A 540 -24.77 2.04 0.05
N LYS A 541 -24.74 1.88 -1.28
CA LYS A 541 -25.38 2.80 -2.24
C LYS A 541 -25.72 2.05 -3.55
N PRO A 542 -26.99 2.16 -4.04
CA PRO A 542 -28.12 2.70 -3.29
C PRO A 542 -28.55 1.77 -2.15
N LEU A 543 -29.11 2.34 -1.08
CA LEU A 543 -29.73 1.56 0.00
C LEU A 543 -31.05 0.92 -0.47
N ASP A 544 -31.42 -0.23 0.09
CA ASP A 544 -32.78 -0.75 0.00
C ASP A 544 -33.68 -0.03 0.98
N GLU A 545 -34.12 1.18 0.57
CA GLU A 545 -34.92 2.05 1.41
C GLU A 545 -36.22 1.36 1.89
N GLU A 546 -36.91 0.66 0.99
CA GLU A 546 -38.16 -0.04 1.29
C GLU A 546 -37.98 -1.09 2.40
N LEU A 547 -36.99 -1.98 2.24
CA LEU A 547 -36.67 -3.02 3.20
C LEU A 547 -36.30 -2.42 4.55
N ILE A 548 -35.36 -1.44 4.56
CA ILE A 548 -34.86 -0.83 5.78
C ILE A 548 -36.00 -0.10 6.52
N LEU A 549 -36.77 0.73 5.83
CA LEU A 549 -37.86 1.49 6.45
C LEU A 549 -38.97 0.57 7.00
N ASN A 550 -39.28 -0.53 6.30
CA ASN A 550 -40.28 -1.47 6.76
C ASN A 550 -39.87 -2.21 8.05
N ILE A 551 -38.61 -2.59 8.18
CA ILE A 551 -38.11 -3.24 9.40
C ILE A 551 -37.96 -2.22 10.53
N VAL A 552 -37.37 -1.05 10.26
CA VAL A 552 -37.15 -0.02 11.29
C VAL A 552 -38.45 0.45 11.91
N LYS A 553 -39.55 0.51 11.18
CA LYS A 553 -40.86 0.88 11.74
C LYS A 553 -41.34 -0.09 12.82
N LYS A 554 -41.00 -1.38 12.73
CA LYS A 554 -41.44 -2.43 13.64
C LYS A 554 -40.66 -2.50 14.96
N VAL A 555 -39.40 -2.05 14.99
CA VAL A 555 -38.49 -2.17 16.15
C VAL A 555 -38.43 -0.89 16.99
N LYS A 556 -37.90 -0.95 18.19
CA LYS A 556 -37.72 0.22 19.08
C LYS A 556 -36.52 1.06 18.66
N TYR A 557 -35.40 0.43 18.28
CA TYR A 557 -34.15 1.08 17.90
C TYR A 557 -33.39 0.24 16.86
N VAL A 558 -32.32 0.81 16.34
CA VAL A 558 -31.50 0.20 15.28
C VAL A 558 -30.04 0.17 15.72
N VAL A 559 -29.36 -0.93 15.42
CA VAL A 559 -27.89 -1.04 15.47
C VAL A 559 -27.37 -1.18 14.06
N THR A 560 -26.47 -0.30 13.64
CA THR A 560 -25.75 -0.47 12.37
C THR A 560 -24.32 -0.92 12.63
N ILE A 561 -23.79 -1.82 11.80
CA ILE A 561 -22.41 -2.28 11.96
C ILE A 561 -21.68 -2.36 10.61
N GLU A 562 -20.49 -1.74 10.58
CA GLU A 562 -19.61 -1.65 9.41
C GLU A 562 -18.13 -1.77 9.80
N GLU A 563 -17.32 -2.37 8.97
CA GLU A 563 -15.86 -2.33 9.09
C GLU A 563 -15.32 -1.16 8.24
N GLY A 564 -15.71 0.03 8.62
CA GLY A 564 -15.40 1.32 7.99
C GLY A 564 -15.50 2.44 9.03
N ILE A 565 -14.98 3.62 8.71
CA ILE A 565 -15.02 4.76 9.61
C ILE A 565 -16.47 5.20 9.87
N LEU A 566 -16.82 5.50 11.12
CA LEU A 566 -18.16 5.94 11.52
C LEU A 566 -18.58 7.26 10.86
N ALA A 567 -17.59 8.18 10.70
CA ALA A 567 -17.85 9.47 10.10
C ALA A 567 -18.13 9.33 8.59
N GLY A 568 -19.35 9.65 8.15
CA GLY A 568 -19.75 9.54 6.75
C GLY A 568 -19.89 8.10 6.21
N GLY A 569 -19.76 7.07 7.05
CA GLY A 569 -19.87 5.66 6.68
C GLY A 569 -21.29 5.17 6.45
N PHE A 570 -21.48 3.84 6.52
CA PHE A 570 -22.78 3.18 6.30
C PHE A 570 -23.83 3.57 7.34
N GLY A 571 -23.46 3.61 8.64
CA GLY A 571 -24.37 4.04 9.70
C GLY A 571 -24.85 5.49 9.52
N SER A 572 -24.01 6.37 8.95
CA SER A 572 -24.41 7.71 8.56
C SER A 572 -25.46 7.71 7.45
N ALA A 573 -25.32 6.82 6.44
CA ALA A 573 -26.32 6.66 5.38
C ALA A 573 -27.69 6.24 5.92
N ILE A 574 -27.71 5.34 6.91
CA ILE A 574 -28.95 4.92 7.58
C ILE A 574 -29.59 6.10 8.33
N LEU A 575 -28.81 6.89 9.07
CA LEU A 575 -29.30 8.09 9.75
C LEU A 575 -29.91 9.10 8.77
N GLU A 576 -29.23 9.35 7.64
CA GLU A 576 -29.72 10.23 6.56
C GLU A 576 -31.07 9.74 6.02
N LEU A 577 -31.18 8.43 5.72
CA LEU A 577 -32.39 7.80 5.22
C LEU A 577 -33.55 7.94 6.22
N LEU A 578 -33.33 7.65 7.49
CA LEU A 578 -34.36 7.74 8.53
C LEU A 578 -34.82 9.17 8.74
N ASN A 579 -33.90 10.14 8.78
CA ASN A 579 -34.24 11.55 8.93
C ASN A 579 -35.04 12.09 7.75
N GLN A 580 -34.67 11.75 6.51
CA GLN A 580 -35.41 12.13 5.29
C GLN A 580 -36.84 11.60 5.33
N ASN A 581 -37.06 10.41 5.90
CA ASN A 581 -38.39 9.79 6.04
C ASN A 581 -39.11 10.13 7.36
N LYS A 582 -38.58 11.09 8.16
CA LYS A 582 -39.14 11.55 9.44
C LYS A 582 -39.34 10.42 10.46
N ILE A 583 -38.43 9.45 10.47
CA ILE A 583 -38.39 8.35 11.43
C ILE A 583 -37.33 8.68 12.48
N TYR A 584 -37.77 8.98 13.68
CA TYR A 584 -36.93 9.42 14.81
C TYR A 584 -36.78 8.30 15.83
N LYS A 585 -36.05 7.25 15.45
CA LYS A 585 -35.70 6.16 16.34
C LYS A 585 -34.21 6.24 16.69
N PRO A 586 -33.81 5.78 17.90
CA PRO A 586 -32.39 5.69 18.24
C PRO A 586 -31.65 4.80 17.24
N VAL A 587 -30.48 5.25 16.82
CA VAL A 587 -29.57 4.48 15.97
C VAL A 587 -28.19 4.43 16.65
N ILE A 588 -27.80 3.23 17.03
CA ILE A 588 -26.47 2.98 17.58
C ILE A 588 -25.58 2.57 16.40
N ARG A 589 -24.50 3.30 16.19
CA ARG A 589 -23.58 3.02 15.08
C ARG A 589 -22.32 2.36 15.61
N MET A 590 -22.01 1.18 15.09
CA MET A 590 -20.79 0.45 15.37
C MET A 590 -19.89 0.46 14.11
N GLY A 591 -18.67 0.93 14.26
CA GLY A 591 -17.68 1.08 13.18
C GLY A 591 -16.35 1.57 13.74
N ILE A 592 -15.40 1.86 12.86
CA ILE A 592 -14.08 2.36 13.25
C ILE A 592 -14.23 3.79 13.81
N PRO A 593 -13.67 4.07 15.02
CA PRO A 593 -13.72 5.39 15.63
C PRO A 593 -12.92 6.43 14.82
N ASP A 594 -13.06 7.73 15.20
CA ASP A 594 -12.32 8.83 14.55
C ASP A 594 -10.86 8.90 15.02
N GLU A 595 -10.14 7.83 14.77
CA GLU A 595 -8.71 7.69 15.09
C GLU A 595 -8.03 6.70 14.13
N PHE A 596 -6.70 6.81 13.97
CA PHE A 596 -5.92 5.86 13.20
C PHE A 596 -5.60 4.64 14.07
N ILE A 597 -6.07 3.47 13.64
CA ILE A 597 -5.87 2.20 14.36
C ILE A 597 -4.46 1.66 14.05
N GLU A 598 -3.71 1.36 15.09
CA GLU A 598 -2.35 0.83 15.00
C GLU A 598 -2.32 -0.62 14.45
N GLN A 599 -1.11 -1.19 14.31
CA GLN A 599 -0.94 -2.57 13.84
C GLN A 599 -1.30 -3.60 14.91
N GLY A 600 -1.77 -4.76 14.45
CA GLY A 600 -2.11 -5.92 15.26
C GLY A 600 -2.65 -7.05 14.39
N THR A 601 -3.09 -8.15 14.94
CA THR A 601 -3.89 -9.11 14.18
C THR A 601 -5.29 -8.54 13.95
N ARG A 602 -5.93 -8.89 12.84
CA ARG A 602 -7.30 -8.39 12.55
C ARG A 602 -8.27 -8.65 13.71
N ASN A 603 -8.17 -9.80 14.38
CA ASN A 603 -9.05 -10.12 15.51
C ASN A 603 -8.82 -9.23 16.72
N GLU A 604 -7.55 -8.90 17.06
CA GLU A 604 -7.24 -7.95 18.12
C GLU A 604 -7.78 -6.57 17.80
N LEU A 605 -7.64 -6.13 16.54
CA LEU A 605 -8.12 -4.82 16.10
C LEU A 605 -9.65 -4.73 16.05
N LEU A 606 -10.36 -5.79 15.63
CA LEU A 606 -11.82 -5.83 15.70
C LEU A 606 -12.32 -5.72 17.15
N LYS A 607 -11.65 -6.38 18.10
CA LYS A 607 -11.96 -6.28 19.52
C LYS A 607 -11.67 -4.89 20.07
N GLU A 608 -10.56 -4.28 19.68
CA GLU A 608 -10.19 -2.91 20.07
C GLU A 608 -11.23 -1.89 19.59
N CYS A 609 -11.68 -2.03 18.35
CA CYS A 609 -12.73 -1.20 17.75
C CYS A 609 -14.15 -1.58 18.20
N LYS A 610 -14.32 -2.56 19.08
CA LYS A 610 -15.63 -3.06 19.56
C LYS A 610 -16.55 -3.51 18.44
N LEU A 611 -16.04 -4.34 17.54
CA LEU A 611 -16.75 -4.83 16.35
C LEU A 611 -16.98 -6.35 16.35
N THR A 612 -16.76 -7.02 17.47
CA THR A 612 -17.03 -8.46 17.60
C THR A 612 -18.51 -8.72 17.93
N SER A 613 -18.95 -9.97 17.79
CA SER A 613 -20.30 -10.38 18.18
C SER A 613 -20.58 -10.13 19.65
N GLU A 614 -19.59 -10.30 20.53
CA GLU A 614 -19.66 -10.01 21.95
C GLU A 614 -19.90 -8.51 22.21
N ASP A 615 -19.25 -7.63 21.44
CA ASP A 615 -19.43 -6.18 21.56
C ASP A 615 -20.83 -5.76 21.09
N ILE A 616 -21.37 -6.38 20.04
CA ILE A 616 -22.76 -6.15 19.59
C ILE A 616 -23.74 -6.53 20.71
N ILE A 617 -23.55 -7.69 21.33
CA ILE A 617 -24.38 -8.17 22.45
C ILE A 617 -24.34 -7.18 23.61
N GLN A 618 -23.14 -6.76 24.02
CA GLN A 618 -22.99 -5.82 25.13
C GLN A 618 -23.64 -4.47 24.81
N THR A 619 -23.42 -3.95 23.59
CA THR A 619 -24.04 -2.69 23.13
C THR A 619 -25.56 -2.72 23.18
N ILE A 620 -26.16 -3.86 22.80
CA ILE A 620 -27.62 -4.03 22.84
C ILE A 620 -28.11 -4.11 24.29
N LYS A 621 -27.44 -4.86 25.17
CA LYS A 621 -27.80 -4.96 26.60
C LYS A 621 -27.69 -3.62 27.32
N ASP A 622 -26.59 -2.89 27.14
CA ASP A 622 -26.37 -1.58 27.75
C ASP A 622 -27.43 -0.53 27.32
N PHE A 623 -28.03 -0.73 26.14
CA PHE A 623 -29.09 0.16 25.67
C PHE A 623 -30.49 -0.23 26.19
N GLU A 624 -30.70 -1.50 26.53
CA GLU A 624 -31.98 -1.98 27.06
C GLU A 624 -32.10 -1.79 28.59
N GLU A 625 -30.98 -1.66 29.34
CA GLU A 625 -30.94 -1.25 30.75
C GLU A 625 -31.26 0.23 30.94
#